data_5180605bec687e91458101fe1929472d
#
_entry.id   5180605bec687e91458101fe1929472d
#
_cell.length_a   1.000
_cell.length_b   1.000
_cell.length_c   1.000
_cell.angle_alpha   90.00
_cell.angle_beta   90.00
_cell.angle_gamma   90.00
#
_symmetry.space_group_name_H-M   'P 1'
#
loop_
_entity.id
_entity.type
_entity.pdbx_description
1 polymer ?
#
loop_
_entity_poly.entity_id
_entity_poly.type
_entity_poly.pdbx_seq_one_letter_code
_entity_poly.pdbx_strand_id
1 'polypeptide(L)'
;MDRPFAEHTAELQRDGYTIVHGVFDRGRAAALVDELGDLAARLGIGHGTNGFEGYSTVRIYNLLARSAAFRSIPTEPAVLGLVHHMLGAECLISSLSSIAIGPGEVAQPIHADDQVMPLPKPHLATVCNSMWALTDFTEANGATRVVPGSHTADRDPEYRADHDSVPAEMPAGSVLVWHGSLWHGGGANHTTTTRVGIAMNYCAGWVRQQENQQLGIPLDIVRTFDRRLQKLCGFGVYRGLIGHIDQQTPAQRLFGDSSSPMLWDLDRQD
;
A
#
# COMPACT_ATOMS: atom_id res chain seq x y z
N MET A 1 -3.69 -15.02 -10.52
CA MET A 1 -2.21 -14.92 -10.40
C MET A 1 -1.58 -15.53 -11.63
N ASP A 2 -0.68 -14.84 -12.25
CA ASP A 2 0.00 -15.25 -13.50
C ASP A 2 1.01 -16.39 -13.30
N ARG A 3 1.56 -16.51 -12.09
CA ARG A 3 2.52 -17.54 -11.66
C ARG A 3 2.10 -18.14 -10.31
N PRO A 4 2.66 -19.31 -9.92
CA PRO A 4 2.40 -19.93 -8.62
C PRO A 4 2.74 -19.01 -7.45
N PHE A 5 1.94 -19.03 -6.39
CA PHE A 5 2.15 -18.25 -5.17
C PHE A 5 3.56 -18.45 -4.58
N ALA A 6 4.07 -19.68 -4.62
CA ALA A 6 5.40 -20.00 -4.11
C ALA A 6 6.55 -19.29 -4.84
N GLU A 7 6.39 -19.01 -6.14
CA GLU A 7 7.39 -18.25 -6.91
C GLU A 7 7.42 -16.80 -6.47
N HIS A 8 6.27 -16.16 -6.29
CA HIS A 8 6.18 -14.79 -5.80
C HIS A 8 6.77 -14.65 -4.39
N THR A 9 6.49 -15.61 -3.49
CA THR A 9 7.05 -15.58 -2.13
C THR A 9 8.56 -15.80 -2.13
N ALA A 10 9.09 -16.65 -3.02
CA ALA A 10 10.52 -16.85 -3.18
C ALA A 10 11.24 -15.58 -3.70
N GLU A 11 10.62 -14.83 -4.63
CA GLU A 11 11.14 -13.54 -5.08
C GLU A 11 11.11 -12.50 -3.97
N LEU A 12 10.02 -12.38 -3.22
CA LEU A 12 9.92 -11.49 -2.06
C LEU A 12 11.04 -11.78 -1.03
N GLN A 13 11.35 -13.05 -0.81
CA GLN A 13 12.41 -13.46 0.12
C GLN A 13 13.81 -13.15 -0.42
N ARG A 14 14.07 -13.38 -1.71
CA ARG A 14 15.38 -13.21 -2.35
C ARG A 14 15.68 -11.76 -2.70
N ASP A 15 14.72 -11.11 -3.37
CA ASP A 15 14.90 -9.79 -4.00
C ASP A 15 14.22 -8.66 -3.23
N GLY A 16 13.31 -8.99 -2.30
CA GLY A 16 12.51 -8.04 -1.54
C GLY A 16 11.27 -7.52 -2.27
N TYR A 17 11.05 -7.94 -3.52
CA TYR A 17 9.88 -7.56 -4.32
C TYR A 17 9.47 -8.64 -5.30
N THR A 18 8.24 -8.53 -5.81
CA THR A 18 7.72 -9.33 -6.92
C THR A 18 6.69 -8.53 -7.71
N ILE A 19 6.47 -8.90 -8.98
CA ILE A 19 5.43 -8.32 -9.83
C ILE A 19 4.39 -9.39 -10.13
N VAL A 20 3.12 -9.12 -9.78
CA VAL A 20 1.97 -9.95 -10.11
C VAL A 20 1.29 -9.36 -11.33
N HIS A 21 1.32 -10.08 -12.47
CA HIS A 21 0.72 -9.61 -13.72
C HIS A 21 -0.77 -9.96 -13.80
N GLY A 22 -1.54 -9.14 -14.53
CA GLY A 22 -2.93 -9.43 -14.85
C GLY A 22 -3.87 -9.54 -13.64
N VAL A 23 -3.61 -8.78 -12.58
CA VAL A 23 -4.46 -8.73 -11.38
C VAL A 23 -5.83 -8.13 -11.71
N PHE A 24 -5.87 -7.19 -12.64
CA PHE A 24 -7.09 -6.58 -13.15
C PHE A 24 -6.92 -6.19 -14.63
N ASP A 25 -8.02 -6.02 -15.34
CA ASP A 25 -7.99 -5.70 -16.76
C ASP A 25 -7.75 -4.20 -17.04
N ARG A 26 -7.39 -3.88 -18.29
CA ARG A 26 -7.14 -2.50 -18.73
C ARG A 26 -8.39 -1.61 -18.68
N GLY A 27 -9.58 -2.17 -18.80
CA GLY A 27 -10.85 -1.43 -18.71
C GLY A 27 -11.05 -0.92 -17.28
N ARG A 28 -10.81 -1.77 -16.28
CA ARG A 28 -10.82 -1.37 -14.86
C ARG A 28 -9.71 -0.34 -14.56
N ALA A 29 -8.51 -0.53 -15.12
CA ALA A 29 -7.42 0.44 -14.97
C ALA A 29 -7.83 1.82 -15.49
N ALA A 30 -8.38 1.90 -16.69
CA ALA A 30 -8.87 3.15 -17.29
C ALA A 30 -9.97 3.82 -16.46
N ALA A 31 -10.96 3.05 -15.99
CA ALA A 31 -12.02 3.58 -15.12
C ALA A 31 -11.49 4.16 -13.80
N LEU A 32 -10.44 3.56 -13.23
CA LEU A 32 -9.79 4.10 -12.03
C LEU A 32 -8.98 5.38 -12.34
N VAL A 33 -8.37 5.49 -13.51
CA VAL A 33 -7.70 6.73 -13.96
C VAL A 33 -8.71 7.85 -14.11
N ASP A 34 -9.86 7.60 -14.75
CA ASP A 34 -10.94 8.58 -14.92
C ASP A 34 -11.48 9.05 -13.56
N GLU A 35 -11.78 8.12 -12.63
CA GLU A 35 -12.23 8.44 -11.27
C GLU A 35 -11.20 9.30 -10.51
N LEU A 36 -9.89 9.02 -10.65
CA LEU A 36 -8.83 9.84 -10.03
C LEU A 36 -8.78 11.25 -10.62
N GLY A 37 -8.97 11.39 -11.93
CA GLY A 37 -9.09 12.69 -12.59
C GLY A 37 -10.25 13.51 -12.08
N ASP A 38 -11.43 12.89 -11.98
CA ASP A 38 -12.66 13.51 -11.45
C ASP A 38 -12.50 13.90 -9.98
N LEU A 39 -11.85 13.04 -9.18
CA LEU A 39 -11.54 13.33 -7.77
C LEU A 39 -10.59 14.52 -7.62
N ALA A 40 -9.50 14.56 -8.40
CA ALA A 40 -8.56 15.67 -8.35
C ALA A 40 -9.24 17.00 -8.69
N ALA A 41 -10.06 17.02 -9.74
CA ALA A 41 -10.80 18.19 -10.16
C ALA A 41 -11.82 18.63 -9.08
N ARG A 42 -12.64 17.69 -8.55
CA ARG A 42 -13.67 17.99 -7.54
C ARG A 42 -13.08 18.46 -6.22
N LEU A 43 -11.92 17.96 -5.83
CA LEU A 43 -11.24 18.31 -4.57
C LEU A 43 -10.26 19.47 -4.73
N GLY A 44 -10.03 19.98 -5.94
CA GLY A 44 -9.06 21.04 -6.22
C GLY A 44 -7.61 20.64 -5.92
N ILE A 45 -7.27 19.33 -6.11
CA ILE A 45 -5.93 18.82 -5.83
C ILE A 45 -5.02 19.10 -7.03
N GLY A 46 -3.96 19.85 -6.80
CA GLY A 46 -2.92 20.15 -7.78
C GLY A 46 -1.65 19.33 -7.58
N HIS A 47 -0.57 19.75 -8.24
CA HIS A 47 0.74 19.14 -8.12
C HIS A 47 1.32 19.29 -6.70
N GLY A 48 2.19 18.37 -6.31
CA GLY A 48 2.98 18.47 -5.07
C GLY A 48 3.88 19.71 -5.06
N THR A 49 4.32 20.10 -3.88
CA THR A 49 5.11 21.34 -3.65
C THR A 49 6.45 21.07 -3.00
N ASN A 50 6.87 19.81 -2.93
CA ASN A 50 8.12 19.40 -2.31
C ASN A 50 8.78 18.27 -3.09
N GLY A 51 10.08 18.08 -2.90
CA GLY A 51 10.88 17.12 -3.67
C GLY A 51 10.62 15.64 -3.35
N PHE A 52 9.86 15.33 -2.31
CA PHE A 52 9.46 13.96 -2.01
C PHE A 52 8.17 13.58 -2.74
N GLU A 53 7.18 14.46 -2.75
CA GLU A 53 5.92 14.23 -3.46
C GLU A 53 6.04 14.47 -4.97
N GLY A 54 6.98 15.32 -5.37
CA GLY A 54 7.19 15.75 -6.75
C GLY A 54 6.52 17.10 -7.06
N TYR A 55 7.06 17.81 -8.07
CA TYR A 55 6.56 19.12 -8.50
C TYR A 55 5.62 19.04 -9.72
N SER A 56 5.68 17.93 -10.44
CA SER A 56 4.77 17.59 -11.56
C SER A 56 3.95 16.33 -11.24
N THR A 57 3.81 15.99 -9.97
CA THR A 57 3.10 14.80 -9.50
C THR A 57 1.82 15.20 -8.73
N VAL A 58 0.70 14.55 -9.04
CA VAL A 58 -0.55 14.70 -8.30
C VAL A 58 -0.75 13.48 -7.41
N ARG A 59 -1.02 13.71 -6.12
CA ARG A 59 -1.32 12.66 -5.14
C ARG A 59 -2.68 12.89 -4.49
N ILE A 60 -3.48 11.85 -4.38
CA ILE A 60 -4.76 11.88 -3.66
C ILE A 60 -4.68 10.87 -2.54
N TYR A 61 -4.79 11.34 -1.30
CA TYR A 61 -4.77 10.51 -0.10
C TYR A 61 -6.17 10.10 0.32
N ASN A 62 -6.24 9.10 1.21
CA ASN A 62 -7.46 8.62 1.85
C ASN A 62 -8.54 8.18 0.83
N LEU A 63 -8.14 7.41 -0.18
CA LEU A 63 -9.02 7.02 -1.30
C LEU A 63 -10.26 6.25 -0.84
N LEU A 64 -10.21 5.50 0.26
CA LEU A 64 -11.36 4.76 0.80
C LEU A 64 -12.49 5.67 1.25
N ALA A 65 -12.17 6.86 1.76
CA ALA A 65 -13.15 7.86 2.14
C ALA A 65 -13.70 8.65 0.93
N ARG A 66 -12.95 8.64 -0.20
CA ARG A 66 -13.26 9.50 -1.35
C ARG A 66 -14.15 8.82 -2.38
N SER A 67 -13.94 7.52 -2.64
CA SER A 67 -14.76 6.80 -3.63
C SER A 67 -14.83 5.30 -3.37
N ALA A 68 -15.99 4.73 -3.66
CA ALA A 68 -16.23 3.28 -3.57
C ALA A 68 -15.40 2.48 -4.60
N ALA A 69 -14.95 3.11 -5.68
CA ALA A 69 -14.16 2.46 -6.73
C ALA A 69 -12.84 1.83 -6.20
N PHE A 70 -12.29 2.36 -5.10
CA PHE A 70 -11.01 1.90 -4.55
C PHE A 70 -11.15 0.84 -3.46
N ARG A 71 -12.36 0.52 -2.99
CA ARG A 71 -12.59 -0.36 -1.83
C ARG A 71 -12.18 -1.81 -2.04
N SER A 72 -12.16 -2.28 -3.28
CA SER A 72 -11.74 -3.64 -3.63
C SER A 72 -10.21 -3.81 -3.71
N ILE A 73 -9.43 -2.73 -3.80
CA ILE A 73 -7.97 -2.77 -3.91
C ILE A 73 -7.33 -3.44 -2.68
N PRO A 74 -7.62 -3.02 -1.43
CA PRO A 74 -6.98 -3.61 -0.25
C PRO A 74 -7.34 -5.07 0.01
N THR A 75 -8.41 -5.56 -0.60
CA THR A 75 -8.91 -6.93 -0.38
C THR A 75 -8.67 -7.86 -1.56
N GLU A 76 -7.94 -7.41 -2.58
CA GLU A 76 -7.62 -8.23 -3.76
C GLU A 76 -6.85 -9.50 -3.36
N PRO A 77 -7.40 -10.71 -3.59
CA PRO A 77 -6.86 -11.94 -3.02
C PRO A 77 -5.42 -12.24 -3.46
N ALA A 78 -5.07 -11.94 -4.72
CA ALA A 78 -3.74 -12.23 -5.25
C ALA A 78 -2.66 -11.41 -4.55
N VAL A 79 -2.94 -10.15 -4.21
CA VAL A 79 -2.02 -9.24 -3.51
C VAL A 79 -2.07 -9.46 -2.01
N LEU A 80 -3.28 -9.48 -1.43
CA LEU A 80 -3.45 -9.62 0.01
C LEU A 80 -2.91 -10.96 0.55
N GLY A 81 -2.92 -12.03 -0.26
CA GLY A 81 -2.25 -13.29 0.10
C GLY A 81 -0.75 -13.12 0.34
N LEU A 82 -0.05 -12.35 -0.51
CA LEU A 82 1.38 -12.04 -0.34
C LEU A 82 1.62 -11.14 0.88
N VAL A 83 0.74 -10.16 1.10
CA VAL A 83 0.79 -9.31 2.30
C VAL A 83 0.62 -10.14 3.58
N HIS A 84 -0.32 -11.08 3.60
CA HIS A 84 -0.52 -12.00 4.75
C HIS A 84 0.70 -12.90 4.98
N HIS A 85 1.38 -13.33 3.91
CA HIS A 85 2.62 -14.10 4.04
C HIS A 85 3.72 -13.29 4.76
N MET A 86 3.80 -11.99 4.50
CA MET A 86 4.83 -11.12 5.07
C MET A 86 4.46 -10.56 6.46
N LEU A 87 3.22 -10.12 6.65
CA LEU A 87 2.78 -9.35 7.84
C LEU A 87 1.85 -10.14 8.77
N GLY A 88 1.36 -11.30 8.33
CA GLY A 88 0.28 -12.03 9.02
C GLY A 88 -1.13 -11.56 8.61
N ALA A 89 -2.12 -12.39 8.93
CA ALA A 89 -3.52 -12.18 8.52
C ALA A 89 -4.21 -10.99 9.20
N GLU A 90 -3.66 -10.49 10.29
CA GLU A 90 -4.20 -9.36 11.07
C GLU A 90 -3.49 -8.03 10.73
N CYS A 91 -2.89 -7.94 9.53
CA CYS A 91 -2.30 -6.69 9.02
C CYS A 91 -3.36 -5.59 8.86
N LEU A 92 -2.89 -4.35 8.81
CA LEU A 92 -3.72 -3.17 8.63
C LEU A 92 -3.37 -2.45 7.31
N ILE A 93 -4.32 -1.69 6.77
CA ILE A 93 -4.06 -0.66 5.77
C ILE A 93 -3.26 0.45 6.45
N SER A 94 -2.03 0.69 6.00
CA SER A 94 -1.22 1.81 6.47
C SER A 94 -1.61 3.11 5.76
N SER A 95 -1.73 3.07 4.43
CA SER A 95 -2.28 4.17 3.63
C SER A 95 -2.77 3.67 2.27
N LEU A 96 -3.69 4.40 1.66
CA LEU A 96 -4.13 4.16 0.28
C LEU A 96 -4.22 5.49 -0.46
N SER A 97 -3.30 5.69 -1.41
CA SER A 97 -3.20 6.93 -2.18
C SER A 97 -2.96 6.67 -3.66
N SER A 98 -3.22 7.67 -4.50
CA SER A 98 -2.81 7.66 -5.90
C SER A 98 -1.54 8.47 -6.12
N ILE A 99 -0.80 8.10 -7.17
CA ILE A 99 0.41 8.80 -7.61
C ILE A 99 0.35 8.92 -9.12
N ALA A 100 0.14 10.14 -9.60
CA ALA A 100 0.14 10.49 -11.03
C ALA A 100 1.37 11.34 -11.34
N ILE A 101 2.40 10.71 -11.92
CA ILE A 101 3.66 11.35 -12.27
C ILE A 101 3.54 11.99 -13.66
N GLY A 102 3.51 13.31 -13.71
CA GLY A 102 3.39 14.08 -14.95
C GLY A 102 4.72 14.19 -15.73
N PRO A 103 4.65 14.68 -16.97
CA PRO A 103 5.82 14.95 -17.81
C PRO A 103 6.83 15.86 -17.11
N GLY A 104 8.12 15.51 -17.23
CA GLY A 104 9.23 16.30 -16.68
C GLY A 104 9.45 16.12 -15.17
N GLU A 105 8.72 15.24 -14.49
CA GLU A 105 8.98 14.94 -13.08
C GLU A 105 10.35 14.28 -12.91
N VAL A 106 11.09 14.69 -11.89
CA VAL A 106 12.40 14.14 -11.55
C VAL A 106 12.24 12.86 -10.71
N ALA A 107 13.29 12.03 -10.71
CA ALA A 107 13.27 10.81 -9.88
C ALA A 107 13.19 11.17 -8.40
N GLN A 108 12.38 10.42 -7.67
CA GLN A 108 12.32 10.49 -6.21
C GLN A 108 13.63 9.93 -5.62
N PRO A 109 14.19 10.53 -4.55
CA PRO A 109 15.30 9.92 -3.83
C PRO A 109 14.98 8.50 -3.38
N ILE A 110 15.94 7.60 -3.50
CA ILE A 110 15.81 6.23 -3.00
C ILE A 110 15.65 6.27 -1.47
N HIS A 111 14.67 5.52 -0.97
CA HIS A 111 14.29 5.42 0.43
C HIS A 111 13.78 4.02 0.77
N ALA A 112 13.60 3.73 2.06
CA ALA A 112 12.86 2.57 2.55
C ALA A 112 11.64 3.07 3.34
N ASP A 113 10.47 2.46 3.13
CA ASP A 113 9.24 2.95 3.77
C ASP A 113 9.21 2.75 5.29
N ASP A 114 9.96 1.76 5.77
CA ASP A 114 10.08 1.47 7.20
C ASP A 114 11.29 2.13 7.88
N GLN A 115 12.03 3.00 7.19
CA GLN A 115 13.19 3.72 7.79
C GLN A 115 12.80 4.61 8.98
N VAL A 116 11.51 4.92 9.13
CA VAL A 116 10.97 5.65 10.30
C VAL A 116 10.73 4.74 11.51
N MET A 117 10.83 3.42 11.35
CA MET A 117 10.65 2.47 12.44
C MET A 117 11.93 2.38 13.27
N PRO A 118 11.87 2.53 14.62
CA PRO A 118 13.04 2.50 15.49
C PRO A 118 13.50 1.05 15.75
N LEU A 119 13.70 0.27 14.72
CA LEU A 119 14.14 -1.12 14.78
C LEU A 119 15.53 -1.29 14.18
N PRO A 120 16.41 -2.07 14.81
CA PRO A 120 17.71 -2.42 14.20
C PRO A 120 17.48 -3.22 12.93
N LYS A 121 18.26 -2.93 11.87
CA LYS A 121 18.20 -3.64 10.60
C LYS A 121 19.24 -4.76 10.53
N PRO A 122 18.94 -5.85 9.76
CA PRO A 122 17.64 -6.16 9.18
C PRO A 122 16.64 -6.61 10.25
N HIS A 123 15.35 -6.39 10.01
CA HIS A 123 14.29 -6.82 10.92
C HIS A 123 13.15 -7.51 10.16
N LEU A 124 12.26 -8.15 10.90
CA LEU A 124 11.04 -8.73 10.33
C LEU A 124 10.21 -7.66 9.61
N ALA A 125 9.43 -8.06 8.61
CA ALA A 125 8.57 -7.13 7.88
C ALA A 125 7.57 -6.45 8.82
N THR A 126 7.63 -5.12 8.90
CA THR A 126 6.66 -4.27 9.60
C THR A 126 5.72 -3.59 8.64
N VAL A 127 6.15 -3.45 7.39
CA VAL A 127 5.43 -2.83 6.28
C VAL A 127 5.56 -3.70 5.05
N CYS A 128 4.49 -3.81 4.28
CA CYS A 128 4.44 -4.43 2.96
C CYS A 128 3.63 -3.52 2.04
N ASN A 129 4.22 -3.09 0.95
CA ASN A 129 3.61 -2.12 0.06
C ASN A 129 3.32 -2.73 -1.30
N SER A 130 2.40 -2.09 -2.01
CA SER A 130 2.10 -2.45 -3.38
C SER A 130 1.82 -1.22 -4.25
N MET A 131 2.30 -1.27 -5.51
CA MET A 131 2.05 -0.26 -6.52
C MET A 131 1.23 -0.87 -7.65
N TRP A 132 0.04 -0.35 -7.83
CA TRP A 132 -0.95 -0.81 -8.82
C TRP A 132 -0.81 0.01 -10.10
N ALA A 133 -0.39 -0.61 -11.18
CA ALA A 133 -0.19 0.06 -12.45
C ALA A 133 -1.53 0.31 -13.15
N LEU A 134 -1.99 1.56 -13.17
CA LEU A 134 -3.19 1.96 -13.91
C LEU A 134 -2.86 2.33 -15.36
N THR A 135 -1.63 2.76 -15.64
CA THR A 135 -1.02 2.89 -16.96
C THR A 135 0.14 1.91 -17.07
N ASP A 136 0.70 1.71 -18.26
CA ASP A 136 1.94 0.95 -18.39
C ASP A 136 3.07 1.69 -17.66
N PHE A 137 3.88 0.97 -16.88
CA PHE A 137 5.05 1.49 -16.22
C PHE A 137 6.28 1.09 -17.02
N THR A 138 7.04 2.07 -17.47
CA THR A 138 8.29 1.89 -18.21
C THR A 138 9.38 2.75 -17.57
N GLU A 139 10.64 2.44 -17.80
CA GLU A 139 11.74 3.29 -17.34
C GLU A 139 11.55 4.74 -17.79
N ALA A 140 11.16 4.94 -19.06
CA ALA A 140 10.99 6.27 -19.65
C ALA A 140 9.91 7.13 -18.97
N ASN A 141 8.83 6.50 -18.44
CA ASN A 141 7.71 7.25 -17.83
C ASN A 141 7.71 7.25 -16.30
N GLY A 142 8.82 6.82 -15.69
CA GLY A 142 8.98 6.88 -14.23
C GLY A 142 8.46 5.63 -13.50
N ALA A 143 8.66 4.43 -14.05
CA ALA A 143 8.46 3.19 -13.31
C ALA A 143 9.18 3.25 -11.96
N THR A 144 8.59 2.61 -10.95
CA THR A 144 9.23 2.51 -9.63
C THR A 144 10.60 1.85 -9.77
N ARG A 145 11.63 2.49 -9.25
CA ARG A 145 12.98 1.94 -9.20
C ARG A 145 13.14 1.18 -7.89
N VAL A 146 13.75 0.02 -7.95
CA VAL A 146 14.01 -0.85 -6.79
C VAL A 146 15.48 -1.25 -6.77
N VAL A 147 16.05 -1.47 -5.58
CA VAL A 147 17.38 -2.04 -5.37
C VAL A 147 17.20 -3.48 -4.90
N PRO A 148 17.32 -4.49 -5.78
CA PRO A 148 17.04 -5.87 -5.42
C PRO A 148 17.92 -6.35 -4.25
N GLY A 149 17.31 -7.08 -3.29
CA GLY A 149 17.99 -7.63 -2.12
C GLY A 149 18.28 -6.63 -0.99
N SER A 150 18.08 -5.33 -1.21
CA SER A 150 18.40 -4.28 -0.22
C SER A 150 17.58 -4.37 1.08
N HIS A 151 16.45 -5.07 1.09
CA HIS A 151 15.64 -5.30 2.29
C HIS A 151 16.37 -6.08 3.40
N THR A 152 17.48 -6.74 3.05
CA THR A 152 18.36 -7.46 4.00
C THR A 152 19.56 -6.63 4.48
N ALA A 153 19.68 -5.38 4.01
CA ALA A 153 20.75 -4.49 4.42
C ALA A 153 20.69 -4.17 5.92
N ASP A 154 21.85 -3.94 6.52
CA ASP A 154 22.02 -3.58 7.95
C ASP A 154 21.83 -2.09 8.24
N ARG A 155 21.44 -1.30 7.24
CA ARG A 155 21.25 0.15 7.29
C ARG A 155 20.15 0.61 6.36
N ASP A 156 19.72 1.85 6.53
CA ASP A 156 18.88 2.56 5.57
C ASP A 156 19.68 3.07 4.37
N PRO A 157 19.04 3.34 3.22
CA PRO A 157 19.71 3.96 2.09
C PRO A 157 20.23 5.35 2.45
N GLU A 158 21.42 5.70 1.97
CA GLU A 158 21.93 7.06 2.12
C GLU A 158 21.12 8.01 1.23
N TYR A 159 20.61 9.07 1.84
CA TYR A 159 19.71 10.02 1.17
C TYR A 159 20.43 10.74 0.02
N ARG A 160 19.85 10.69 -1.17
CA ARG A 160 20.39 11.24 -2.43
C ARG A 160 21.69 10.61 -2.93
N ALA A 161 22.14 9.51 -2.36
CA ALA A 161 23.22 8.75 -2.96
C ALA A 161 22.74 8.00 -4.22
N ASP A 162 23.67 7.73 -5.12
CA ASP A 162 23.42 6.83 -6.24
C ASP A 162 23.35 5.39 -5.74
N HIS A 163 22.32 4.69 -6.15
CA HIS A 163 22.10 3.28 -5.87
C HIS A 163 21.92 2.52 -7.18
N ASP A 164 22.49 1.33 -7.27
CA ASP A 164 22.28 0.43 -8.42
C ASP A 164 20.86 -0.11 -8.40
N SER A 165 19.94 0.69 -8.93
CA SER A 165 18.51 0.43 -8.94
C SER A 165 18.02 0.07 -10.33
N VAL A 166 17.04 -0.82 -10.41
CA VAL A 166 16.40 -1.24 -11.66
C VAL A 166 14.95 -0.78 -11.74
N PRO A 167 14.44 -0.42 -12.93
CA PRO A 167 13.03 -0.07 -13.09
C PRO A 167 12.15 -1.30 -12.98
N ALA A 168 11.12 -1.25 -12.16
CA ALA A 168 10.06 -2.27 -12.09
C ALA A 168 9.04 -2.01 -13.21
N GLU A 169 9.42 -2.37 -14.45
CA GLU A 169 8.55 -2.20 -15.61
C GLU A 169 7.41 -3.23 -15.59
N MET A 170 6.20 -2.78 -15.86
CA MET A 170 5.02 -3.65 -15.88
C MET A 170 3.87 -3.05 -16.67
N PRO A 171 3.06 -3.88 -17.38
CA PRO A 171 1.86 -3.39 -18.05
C PRO A 171 0.76 -2.99 -17.07
N ALA A 172 -0.14 -2.11 -17.51
CA ALA A 172 -1.35 -1.77 -16.76
C ALA A 172 -2.14 -3.04 -16.39
N GLY A 173 -2.66 -3.07 -15.17
CA GLY A 173 -3.29 -4.24 -14.57
C GLY A 173 -2.36 -5.14 -13.77
N SER A 174 -1.06 -4.81 -13.70
CA SER A 174 -0.07 -5.49 -12.85
C SER A 174 0.10 -4.78 -11.51
N VAL A 175 0.65 -5.50 -10.53
CA VAL A 175 0.92 -4.98 -9.19
C VAL A 175 2.33 -5.37 -8.76
N LEU A 176 3.16 -4.38 -8.47
CA LEU A 176 4.44 -4.55 -7.78
C LEU A 176 4.16 -4.65 -6.28
N VAL A 177 4.66 -5.70 -5.63
CA VAL A 177 4.56 -5.91 -4.17
C VAL A 177 5.97 -5.96 -3.59
N TRP A 178 6.23 -5.27 -2.46
CA TRP A 178 7.57 -5.24 -1.87
C TRP A 178 7.61 -5.14 -0.34
N HIS A 179 8.73 -5.59 0.22
CA HIS A 179 9.07 -5.47 1.64
C HIS A 179 9.32 -4.00 2.02
N GLY A 180 8.83 -3.52 3.15
CA GLY A 180 8.99 -2.14 3.59
C GLY A 180 10.44 -1.65 3.68
N SER A 181 11.39 -2.55 3.97
CA SER A 181 12.82 -2.23 3.99
C SER A 181 13.49 -2.23 2.60
N LEU A 182 12.78 -2.58 1.52
CA LEU A 182 13.34 -2.52 0.17
C LEU A 182 13.63 -1.06 -0.21
N TRP A 183 14.84 -0.80 -0.65
CA TRP A 183 15.21 0.51 -1.15
C TRP A 183 14.58 0.76 -2.50
N HIS A 184 13.82 1.84 -2.61
CA HIS A 184 13.05 2.15 -3.82
C HIS A 184 12.75 3.64 -3.94
N GLY A 185 12.22 4.03 -5.10
CA GLY A 185 11.78 5.40 -5.37
C GLY A 185 11.06 5.50 -6.71
N GLY A 186 10.30 6.56 -6.92
CA GLY A 186 9.72 6.85 -8.23
C GLY A 186 10.79 7.20 -9.25
N GLY A 187 10.71 6.66 -10.46
CA GLY A 187 11.57 7.06 -11.58
C GLY A 187 11.20 8.44 -12.14
N ALA A 188 12.10 9.05 -12.92
CA ALA A 188 11.82 10.28 -13.64
C ALA A 188 10.88 10.01 -14.84
N ASN A 189 9.99 10.95 -15.14
CA ASN A 189 9.13 10.86 -16.31
C ASN A 189 9.67 11.73 -17.45
N HIS A 190 10.32 11.11 -18.40
CA HIS A 190 10.88 11.77 -19.61
C HIS A 190 9.91 11.78 -20.80
N THR A 191 8.69 11.26 -20.61
CA THR A 191 7.67 11.19 -21.67
C THR A 191 6.75 12.41 -21.66
N THR A 192 5.83 12.46 -22.61
CA THR A 192 4.80 13.51 -22.70
C THR A 192 3.48 13.09 -22.06
N THR A 193 3.41 11.90 -21.46
CA THR A 193 2.18 11.34 -20.86
C THR A 193 2.35 11.16 -19.37
N THR A 194 1.23 11.19 -18.62
CA THR A 194 1.24 10.96 -17.18
C THR A 194 1.22 9.46 -16.87
N ARG A 195 2.11 9.01 -15.97
CA ARG A 195 2.09 7.66 -15.42
C ARG A 195 1.25 7.64 -14.15
N VAL A 196 0.21 6.82 -14.11
CA VAL A 196 -0.76 6.76 -13.01
C VAL A 196 -0.70 5.41 -12.30
N GLY A 197 -0.58 5.44 -10.98
CA GLY A 197 -0.64 4.25 -10.13
C GLY A 197 -1.35 4.53 -8.81
N ILE A 198 -1.70 3.44 -8.12
CA ILE A 198 -2.20 3.49 -6.75
C ILE A 198 -1.17 2.85 -5.83
N ALA A 199 -0.73 3.59 -4.82
CA ALA A 199 0.10 3.10 -3.75
C ALA A 199 -0.81 2.59 -2.62
N MET A 200 -0.76 1.27 -2.38
CA MET A 200 -1.47 0.62 -1.29
C MET A 200 -0.45 0.06 -0.31
N ASN A 201 -0.37 0.66 0.86
CA ASN A 201 0.59 0.33 1.90
C ASN A 201 -0.10 -0.40 3.05
N TYR A 202 0.49 -1.53 3.49
CA TYR A 202 0.04 -2.30 4.64
C TYR A 202 1.09 -2.24 5.74
N CYS A 203 0.65 -2.38 6.99
CA CYS A 203 1.54 -2.56 8.14
C CYS A 203 1.11 -3.75 8.99
N ALA A 204 2.04 -4.26 9.79
CA ALA A 204 1.72 -5.30 10.78
C ALA A 204 0.65 -4.79 11.77
N GLY A 205 -0.21 -5.68 12.25
CA GLY A 205 -1.39 -5.32 13.06
C GLY A 205 -1.10 -4.63 14.40
N TRP A 206 0.17 -4.64 14.81
CA TRP A 206 0.66 -3.96 16.02
C TRP A 206 1.41 -2.64 15.71
N VAL A 207 1.52 -2.28 14.43
CA VAL A 207 2.14 -1.04 13.97
C VAL A 207 1.07 0.03 13.74
N ARG A 208 1.36 1.27 14.15
CA ARG A 208 0.48 2.40 13.86
C ARG A 208 0.45 2.69 12.36
N GLN A 209 -0.75 2.84 11.81
CA GLN A 209 -1.00 3.18 10.41
C GLN A 209 -0.40 4.56 10.07
N GLN A 210 0.19 4.70 8.90
CA GLN A 210 0.73 5.96 8.38
C GLN A 210 -0.39 7.00 8.18
N GLU A 211 -1.51 6.58 7.61
CA GLU A 211 -2.73 7.36 7.49
C GLU A 211 -3.77 6.82 8.48
N ASN A 212 -4.31 7.66 9.35
CA ASN A 212 -5.26 7.23 10.37
C ASN A 212 -6.61 6.88 9.75
N GLN A 213 -6.80 5.61 9.38
CA GLN A 213 -8.02 5.14 8.71
C GLN A 213 -9.25 5.25 9.60
N GLN A 214 -9.10 5.03 10.91
CA GLN A 214 -10.23 5.05 11.86
C GLN A 214 -10.82 6.46 12.05
N LEU A 215 -9.99 7.50 11.99
CA LEU A 215 -10.43 8.89 12.10
C LEU A 215 -10.63 9.57 10.74
N GLY A 216 -9.88 9.12 9.72
CA GLY A 216 -9.90 9.72 8.38
C GLY A 216 -11.07 9.29 7.52
N ILE A 217 -11.71 8.14 7.82
CA ILE A 217 -12.87 7.65 7.08
C ILE A 217 -14.14 7.89 7.92
N PRO A 218 -15.13 8.63 7.43
CA PRO A 218 -16.41 8.81 8.11
C PRO A 218 -17.07 7.48 8.48
N LEU A 219 -17.62 7.36 9.70
CA LEU A 219 -18.16 6.08 10.21
C LEU A 219 -19.35 5.56 9.40
N ASP A 220 -20.15 6.44 8.78
CA ASP A 220 -21.23 6.06 7.86
C ASP A 220 -20.69 5.37 6.60
N ILE A 221 -19.53 5.80 6.10
CA ILE A 221 -18.81 5.13 5.00
C ILE A 221 -18.27 3.78 5.48
N VAL A 222 -17.60 3.71 6.64
CA VAL A 222 -17.07 2.46 7.20
C VAL A 222 -18.16 1.40 7.39
N ARG A 223 -19.36 1.80 7.79
CA ARG A 223 -20.53 0.89 7.92
C ARG A 223 -20.92 0.21 6.60
N THR A 224 -20.55 0.78 5.46
CA THR A 224 -20.81 0.21 4.12
C THR A 224 -19.71 -0.77 3.68
N PHE A 225 -18.60 -0.87 4.41
CA PHE A 225 -17.52 -1.81 4.13
C PHE A 225 -17.91 -3.22 4.58
N ASP A 226 -17.41 -4.23 3.86
CA ASP A 226 -17.42 -5.58 4.38
C ASP A 226 -16.50 -5.71 5.62
N ARG A 227 -16.65 -6.80 6.36
CA ARG A 227 -15.89 -7.05 7.59
C ARG A 227 -14.39 -7.13 7.38
N ARG A 228 -13.94 -7.65 6.24
CA ARG A 228 -12.53 -7.77 5.93
C ARG A 228 -11.90 -6.39 5.78
N LEU A 229 -12.55 -5.52 5.00
CA LEU A 229 -12.10 -4.15 4.82
C LEU A 229 -12.17 -3.35 6.13
N GLN A 230 -13.22 -3.53 6.94
CA GLN A 230 -13.32 -2.91 8.27
C GLN A 230 -12.12 -3.33 9.17
N LYS A 231 -11.79 -4.63 9.22
CA LYS A 231 -10.64 -5.11 10.00
C LYS A 231 -9.33 -4.52 9.50
N LEU A 232 -9.11 -4.48 8.18
CA LEU A 232 -7.94 -3.86 7.57
C LEU A 232 -7.83 -2.37 7.90
N CYS A 233 -8.94 -1.66 8.06
CA CYS A 233 -8.96 -0.25 8.49
C CYS A 233 -8.73 -0.05 10.01
N GLY A 234 -8.56 -1.13 10.79
CA GLY A 234 -8.32 -1.06 12.23
C GLY A 234 -9.57 -1.19 13.10
N PHE A 235 -10.73 -1.59 12.53
CA PHE A 235 -11.96 -1.84 13.31
C PHE A 235 -12.03 -3.26 13.91
N GLY A 236 -10.96 -4.06 13.74
CA GLY A 236 -10.68 -5.28 14.50
C GLY A 236 -9.72 -5.04 15.66
N VAL A 237 -9.20 -6.14 16.22
CA VAL A 237 -8.12 -6.12 17.23
C VAL A 237 -7.02 -7.09 16.80
N TYR A 238 -5.78 -6.76 17.10
CA TYR A 238 -4.65 -7.64 16.85
C TYR A 238 -4.48 -8.62 18.02
N ARG A 239 -4.42 -9.90 17.71
CA ARG A 239 -4.31 -11.02 18.67
C ARG A 239 -5.32 -10.93 19.84
N GLY A 240 -6.53 -10.51 19.52
CA GLY A 240 -7.62 -10.41 20.51
C GLY A 240 -7.42 -9.33 21.57
N LEU A 241 -6.41 -8.46 21.47
CA LEU A 241 -6.07 -7.50 22.52
C LEU A 241 -5.79 -6.09 22.00
N ILE A 242 -4.82 -5.90 21.09
CA ILE A 242 -4.35 -4.55 20.71
C ILE A 242 -5.39 -3.86 19.84
N GLY A 243 -5.77 -2.63 20.20
CA GLY A 243 -6.74 -1.80 19.46
C GLY A 243 -8.17 -1.85 19.99
N HIS A 244 -8.42 -2.46 21.15
CA HIS A 244 -9.77 -2.54 21.74
C HIS A 244 -10.28 -1.19 22.29
N ILE A 245 -11.61 -1.06 22.41
CA ILE A 245 -12.32 0.01 23.08
C ILE A 245 -13.10 -0.61 24.24
N ASP A 246 -12.74 -0.29 25.49
CA ASP A 246 -13.43 -0.78 26.69
C ASP A 246 -13.71 -2.32 26.64
N GLN A 247 -12.65 -3.10 26.36
CA GLN A 247 -12.73 -4.56 26.26
C GLN A 247 -13.59 -5.10 25.09
N GLN A 248 -13.89 -4.29 24.10
CA GLN A 248 -14.63 -4.67 22.90
C GLN A 248 -13.80 -4.33 21.64
N THR A 249 -14.04 -5.05 20.54
CA THR A 249 -13.49 -4.62 19.27
C THR A 249 -14.12 -3.27 18.88
N PRO A 250 -13.42 -2.40 18.10
CA PRO A 250 -14.02 -1.18 17.60
C PRO A 250 -15.30 -1.43 16.78
N ALA A 251 -15.35 -2.51 15.99
CA ALA A 251 -16.56 -2.88 15.25
C ALA A 251 -17.73 -3.24 16.18
N GLN A 252 -17.46 -3.98 17.25
CA GLN A 252 -18.48 -4.29 18.26
C GLN A 252 -19.00 -3.02 18.95
N ARG A 253 -18.10 -2.17 19.41
CA ARG A 253 -18.43 -0.96 20.15
C ARG A 253 -19.18 0.07 19.31
N LEU A 254 -18.82 0.22 18.03
CA LEU A 254 -19.34 1.29 17.15
C LEU A 254 -20.47 0.82 16.24
N PHE A 255 -20.53 -0.47 15.90
CA PHE A 255 -21.47 -1.02 14.92
C PHE A 255 -22.36 -2.15 15.47
N GLY A 256 -22.13 -2.60 16.70
CA GLY A 256 -22.86 -3.72 17.31
C GLY A 256 -22.44 -5.09 16.77
N ASP A 257 -21.27 -5.21 16.14
CA ASP A 257 -20.77 -6.43 15.53
C ASP A 257 -19.90 -7.25 16.51
N SER A 258 -20.41 -8.37 16.98
CA SER A 258 -19.78 -9.25 17.99
C SER A 258 -18.92 -10.40 17.43
N SER A 259 -18.52 -10.35 16.16
CA SER A 259 -17.95 -11.51 15.45
C SER A 259 -16.47 -11.81 15.68
N SER A 260 -15.75 -11.02 16.47
CA SER A 260 -14.34 -11.28 16.77
C SER A 260 -14.15 -11.43 18.27
N PRO A 261 -13.71 -12.61 18.77
CA PRO A 261 -13.48 -12.80 20.20
C PRO A 261 -12.31 -11.94 20.68
N MET A 262 -12.42 -11.46 21.90
CA MET A 262 -11.31 -10.88 22.63
C MET A 262 -10.51 -12.01 23.29
N LEU A 263 -9.26 -11.74 23.67
CA LEU A 263 -8.39 -12.75 24.30
C LEU A 263 -9.05 -13.38 25.55
N TRP A 264 -9.72 -12.59 26.36
CA TRP A 264 -10.42 -13.05 27.59
C TRP A 264 -11.76 -13.76 27.33
N ASP A 265 -12.27 -13.78 26.10
CA ASP A 265 -13.46 -14.56 25.74
C ASP A 265 -13.09 -16.01 25.41
N LEU A 266 -11.82 -16.29 25.11
CA LEU A 266 -11.33 -17.62 24.82
C LEU A 266 -11.31 -18.52 26.07
N ASP A 267 -11.07 -17.93 27.25
CA ASP A 267 -11.06 -18.63 28.54
C ASP A 267 -12.47 -18.95 29.06
N ARG A 268 -13.54 -18.49 28.42
CA ARG A 268 -14.93 -18.72 28.81
C ARG A 268 -15.61 -19.87 28.06
N GLN A 269 -14.89 -20.57 27.21
CA GLN A 269 -15.42 -21.65 26.39
C GLN A 269 -15.12 -23.08 26.94
N ASP A 270 -14.53 -23.17 28.15
CA ASP A 270 -14.29 -24.43 28.87
C ASP A 270 -15.36 -24.68 29.95
#